data_bb16a3c0bb5e2cb10a6481311d74808e
#
_entry.id   bb16a3c0bb5e2cb10a6481311d74808e
#
_cell.length_a   1.000
_cell.length_b   1.000
_cell.length_c   1.000
_cell.angle_alpha   90.00
_cell.angle_beta   90.00
_cell.angle_gamma   90.00
#
_symmetry.space_group_name_H-M   'P 1'
#
loop_
_entity.id
_entity.type
_entity.pdbx_description
1 polymer ?
#
loop_
_entity_poly.entity_id
_entity_poly.type
_entity_poly.pdbx_seq_one_letter_code
_entity_poly.pdbx_strand_id
1 'polypeptide(L)'
;MNRKTFCISAVLGSLAGAALLALLITPRNFDALSTAGERIFWVGGFFLAVFAGGFAGLHLTLHFSRKYKIQRSGFWIPAFLLACALLFAIGAGGQALFMYSKEEITVPASADMVLLLDASGSMDSYGYTQPRTDAGCQFVNSLSDDNRLQAVSFAGTVLDSTSLVNMDTQGKNTLTQFIQGIDSVGATDFNAPLRQAMQTLTQYGRADCGKAVILLTDGDGDLNSDVINMYRGSNVKVFTVRISSDTALSPDARALADFAVDTGGFDVQLIPAADGSVDAADMLKAFQDAFQATSETRVNMSKDLLVYAEQTTFWQFLLRVVVFILCAVLIGVGYFGQFSLQLGIANGACGLASAVLVTLFNGSSYGLCVAVICLLMMTAIVSLDMKGEDVYDV
;
A
#
# COMPACT_ATOMS: atom_id res chain seq x y z
N MET A 1 27.63 -39.92 -15.39
CA MET A 1 27.37 -38.62 -14.72
C MET A 1 26.21 -38.83 -13.79
N ASN A 2 26.27 -38.41 -12.54
CA ASN A 2 25.26 -38.73 -11.55
C ASN A 2 23.99 -37.88 -11.85
N ARG A 3 22.76 -38.42 -11.62
CA ARG A 3 21.49 -37.67 -11.70
C ARG A 3 21.56 -36.29 -11.02
N LYS A 4 22.34 -36.18 -9.94
CA LYS A 4 22.64 -34.94 -9.23
C LYS A 4 23.25 -33.85 -10.14
N THR A 5 24.08 -34.20 -11.12
CA THR A 5 24.73 -33.21 -12.00
C THR A 5 23.74 -32.58 -12.98
N PHE A 6 22.74 -33.34 -13.43
CA PHE A 6 21.64 -32.79 -14.26
C PHE A 6 20.78 -31.83 -13.49
N CYS A 7 20.41 -32.17 -12.25
CA CYS A 7 19.64 -31.28 -11.39
C CYS A 7 20.39 -29.98 -11.10
N ILE A 8 21.72 -30.09 -10.80
CA ILE A 8 22.54 -28.91 -10.53
C ILE A 8 22.64 -28.01 -11.79
N SER A 9 22.80 -28.58 -12.99
CA SER A 9 22.89 -27.78 -14.20
C SER A 9 21.58 -27.09 -14.59
N ALA A 10 20.45 -27.74 -14.38
CA ALA A 10 19.13 -27.13 -14.57
C ALA A 10 18.91 -25.97 -13.59
N VAL A 11 19.28 -26.15 -12.32
CA VAL A 11 19.21 -25.11 -11.30
C VAL A 11 20.13 -23.93 -11.62
N LEU A 12 21.39 -24.18 -11.96
CA LEU A 12 22.34 -23.12 -12.32
C LEU A 12 21.89 -22.35 -13.57
N GLY A 13 21.34 -23.06 -14.57
CA GLY A 13 20.77 -22.43 -15.76
C GLY A 13 19.57 -21.56 -15.44
N SER A 14 18.67 -22.02 -14.57
CA SER A 14 17.50 -21.24 -14.13
C SER A 14 17.91 -20.02 -13.32
N LEU A 15 18.89 -20.14 -12.44
CA LEU A 15 19.48 -19.01 -11.71
C LEU A 15 20.13 -18.00 -12.67
N ALA A 16 20.85 -18.47 -13.70
CA ALA A 16 21.43 -17.60 -14.70
C ALA A 16 20.35 -16.86 -15.51
N GLY A 17 19.25 -17.54 -15.88
CA GLY A 17 18.10 -16.92 -16.55
C GLY A 17 17.42 -15.87 -15.69
N ALA A 18 17.17 -16.17 -14.41
CA ALA A 18 16.63 -15.22 -13.46
C ALA A 18 17.54 -14.01 -13.23
N ALA A 19 18.87 -14.25 -13.09
CA ALA A 19 19.85 -13.20 -12.90
C ALA A 19 19.97 -12.30 -14.14
N LEU A 20 19.93 -12.87 -15.34
CA LEU A 20 19.96 -12.10 -16.59
C LEU A 20 18.74 -11.19 -16.71
N LEU A 21 17.56 -11.68 -16.35
CA LEU A 21 16.36 -10.86 -16.34
C LEU A 21 16.42 -9.79 -15.24
N ALA A 22 16.90 -10.14 -14.05
CA ALA A 22 17.10 -9.18 -12.96
C ALA A 22 18.05 -8.06 -13.36
N LEU A 23 19.16 -8.35 -14.08
CA LEU A 23 20.09 -7.36 -14.61
C LEU A 23 19.45 -6.44 -15.66
N LEU A 24 18.47 -6.91 -16.42
CA LEU A 24 17.72 -6.10 -17.37
C LEU A 24 16.70 -5.17 -16.67
N ILE A 25 16.22 -5.57 -15.49
CA ILE A 25 15.23 -4.81 -14.72
C ILE A 25 15.90 -3.83 -13.74
N THR A 26 17.10 -4.14 -13.18
CA THR A 26 17.76 -3.33 -12.13
C THR A 26 18.07 -1.88 -12.48
N PRO A 27 18.29 -1.45 -13.75
CA PRO A 27 18.41 -0.03 -14.05
C PRO A 27 17.07 0.73 -13.91
N ARG A 28 15.96 -0.01 -13.81
CA ARG A 28 14.62 0.49 -13.62
C ARG A 28 14.07 -0.21 -12.39
N ASN A 29 14.09 0.42 -11.23
CA ASN A 29 13.47 -0.15 -10.03
C ASN A 29 12.12 -0.75 -10.39
N PHE A 30 11.85 -2.00 -9.97
CA PHE A 30 10.60 -2.70 -10.28
C PHE A 30 9.38 -1.88 -9.82
N ASP A 31 9.53 -1.13 -8.71
CA ASP A 31 8.54 -0.19 -8.19
C ASP A 31 8.38 1.07 -9.05
N ALA A 32 9.37 1.40 -9.88
CA ALA A 32 9.32 2.52 -10.83
C ALA A 32 8.79 2.13 -12.21
N LEU A 33 8.41 0.86 -12.44
CA LEU A 33 7.68 0.45 -13.63
C LEU A 33 6.28 1.10 -13.59
N SER A 34 6.14 2.18 -14.35
CA SER A 34 5.04 3.13 -14.23
C SER A 34 3.72 2.61 -14.79
N THR A 35 3.72 1.52 -15.56
CA THR A 35 2.52 0.98 -16.19
C THR A 35 2.21 -0.44 -15.75
N ALA A 36 0.91 -0.72 -15.54
CA ALA A 36 0.42 -2.08 -15.26
C ALA A 36 0.88 -3.09 -16.32
N GLY A 37 0.94 -2.67 -17.59
CA GLY A 37 1.37 -3.50 -18.70
C GLY A 37 2.83 -3.95 -18.59
N GLU A 38 3.72 -3.05 -18.17
CA GLU A 38 5.13 -3.39 -17.96
C GLU A 38 5.30 -4.44 -16.87
N ARG A 39 4.60 -4.28 -15.74
CA ARG A 39 4.65 -5.25 -14.63
C ARG A 39 4.15 -6.62 -15.06
N ILE A 40 3.01 -6.69 -15.78
CA ILE A 40 2.47 -7.94 -16.33
C ILE A 40 3.48 -8.60 -17.25
N PHE A 41 4.09 -7.85 -18.16
CA PHE A 41 5.10 -8.36 -19.11
C PHE A 41 6.33 -8.91 -18.38
N TRP A 42 6.85 -8.22 -17.37
CA TRP A 42 8.03 -8.64 -16.65
C TRP A 42 7.79 -9.88 -15.80
N VAL A 43 6.60 -10.03 -15.18
CA VAL A 43 6.26 -11.25 -14.44
C VAL A 43 6.16 -12.45 -15.37
N GLY A 44 5.48 -12.32 -16.51
CA GLY A 44 5.46 -13.37 -17.53
C GLY A 44 6.87 -13.72 -18.04
N GLY A 45 7.68 -12.70 -18.30
CA GLY A 45 9.08 -12.84 -18.70
C GLY A 45 9.94 -13.56 -17.66
N PHE A 46 9.67 -13.35 -16.37
CA PHE A 46 10.39 -14.02 -15.29
C PHE A 46 10.16 -15.54 -15.31
N PHE A 47 8.93 -16.00 -15.40
CA PHE A 47 8.63 -17.43 -15.51
C PHE A 47 9.26 -18.05 -16.76
N LEU A 48 9.20 -17.34 -17.88
CA LEU A 48 9.84 -17.77 -19.13
C LEU A 48 11.37 -17.87 -19.01
N ALA A 49 12.03 -16.84 -18.46
CA ALA A 49 13.48 -16.79 -18.34
C ALA A 49 14.03 -17.89 -17.43
N VAL A 50 13.35 -18.15 -16.33
CA VAL A 50 13.69 -19.21 -15.39
C VAL A 50 13.57 -20.59 -16.06
N PHE A 51 12.49 -20.85 -16.79
CA PHE A 51 12.29 -22.09 -17.52
C PHE A 51 13.31 -22.27 -18.66
N ALA A 52 13.47 -21.27 -19.52
CA ALA A 52 14.40 -21.30 -20.64
C ALA A 52 15.87 -21.45 -20.18
N GLY A 53 16.23 -20.76 -19.10
CA GLY A 53 17.55 -20.87 -18.48
C GLY A 53 17.83 -22.28 -17.96
N GLY A 54 16.87 -22.88 -17.26
CA GLY A 54 16.96 -24.25 -16.75
C GLY A 54 17.09 -25.27 -17.90
N PHE A 55 16.32 -25.10 -18.96
CA PHE A 55 16.40 -25.93 -20.15
C PHE A 55 17.75 -25.77 -20.86
N ALA A 56 18.27 -24.54 -21.01
CA ALA A 56 19.57 -24.29 -21.60
C ALA A 56 20.71 -24.91 -20.76
N GLY A 57 20.65 -24.79 -19.43
CA GLY A 57 21.63 -25.42 -18.54
C GLY A 57 21.66 -26.93 -18.67
N LEU A 58 20.48 -27.57 -18.72
CA LEU A 58 20.36 -29.00 -18.96
C LEU A 58 20.93 -29.41 -20.34
N HIS A 59 20.64 -28.66 -21.39
CA HIS A 59 21.10 -28.92 -22.74
C HIS A 59 22.61 -28.78 -22.87
N LEU A 60 23.20 -27.72 -22.33
CA LEU A 60 24.65 -27.51 -22.31
C LEU A 60 25.38 -28.70 -21.65
N THR A 61 24.84 -29.15 -20.51
CA THR A 61 25.43 -30.28 -19.78
C THR A 61 25.36 -31.57 -20.59
N LEU A 62 24.26 -31.84 -21.29
CA LEU A 62 24.13 -32.99 -22.18
C LEU A 62 25.07 -32.90 -23.37
N HIS A 63 25.23 -31.73 -23.96
CA HIS A 63 26.12 -31.51 -25.10
C HIS A 63 27.58 -31.74 -24.75
N PHE A 64 28.05 -31.23 -23.60
CA PHE A 64 29.42 -31.40 -23.13
C PHE A 64 29.71 -32.79 -22.57
N SER A 65 28.70 -33.50 -22.06
CA SER A 65 28.88 -34.80 -21.42
C SER A 65 29.16 -35.96 -22.39
N ARG A 66 28.74 -35.88 -23.65
CA ARG A 66 28.83 -36.93 -24.72
C ARG A 66 28.37 -38.35 -24.29
N LYS A 67 28.12 -38.58 -23.00
CA LYS A 67 27.84 -39.88 -22.39
C LYS A 67 26.35 -40.19 -22.24
N TYR A 68 25.51 -39.17 -22.32
CA TYR A 68 24.07 -39.33 -22.01
C TYR A 68 23.20 -38.67 -23.07
N LYS A 69 22.15 -39.37 -23.50
CA LYS A 69 21.12 -38.84 -24.37
C LYS A 69 19.79 -38.98 -23.68
N ILE A 70 18.98 -37.95 -23.72
CA ILE A 70 17.56 -38.02 -23.32
C ILE A 70 16.77 -38.41 -24.56
N GLN A 71 16.02 -39.52 -24.47
CA GLN A 71 15.10 -39.90 -25.52
C GLN A 71 13.93 -38.87 -25.53
N ARG A 72 13.83 -38.18 -26.65
CA ARG A 72 12.78 -37.16 -26.85
C ARG A 72 11.79 -37.61 -27.91
N SER A 73 10.51 -37.32 -27.68
CA SER A 73 9.53 -37.51 -28.72
C SER A 73 9.79 -36.57 -29.90
N GLY A 74 9.40 -36.92 -31.11
CA GLY A 74 9.52 -36.05 -32.29
C GLY A 74 8.86 -34.69 -32.16
N PHE A 75 7.95 -34.53 -31.18
CA PHE A 75 7.20 -33.29 -30.88
C PHE A 75 7.80 -32.45 -29.74
N TRP A 76 9.02 -32.72 -29.32
CA TRP A 76 9.58 -32.01 -28.16
C TRP A 76 9.79 -30.49 -28.39
N ILE A 77 10.14 -30.05 -29.63
CA ILE A 77 10.30 -28.63 -29.96
C ILE A 77 8.96 -27.88 -29.85
N PRO A 78 7.88 -28.31 -30.51
CA PRO A 78 6.58 -27.67 -30.34
C PRO A 78 6.08 -27.74 -28.90
N ALA A 79 6.32 -28.82 -28.16
CA ALA A 79 5.97 -28.92 -26.75
C ALA A 79 6.73 -27.91 -25.88
N PHE A 80 8.04 -27.72 -26.14
CA PHE A 80 8.84 -26.72 -25.47
C PHE A 80 8.37 -25.29 -25.76
N LEU A 81 8.11 -24.97 -27.04
CA LEU A 81 7.60 -23.65 -27.43
C LEU A 81 6.22 -23.36 -26.82
N LEU A 82 5.35 -24.38 -26.79
CA LEU A 82 4.04 -24.27 -26.15
C LEU A 82 4.18 -24.05 -24.65
N ALA A 83 5.08 -24.76 -23.97
CA ALA A 83 5.34 -24.56 -22.55
C ALA A 83 5.90 -23.15 -22.26
N CYS A 84 6.78 -22.62 -23.10
CA CYS A 84 7.25 -21.23 -23.01
C CYS A 84 6.11 -20.23 -23.11
N ALA A 85 5.22 -20.39 -24.11
CA ALA A 85 4.09 -19.50 -24.32
C ALA A 85 3.08 -19.57 -23.16
N LEU A 86 2.78 -20.77 -22.66
CA LEU A 86 1.86 -20.99 -21.56
C LEU A 86 2.43 -20.46 -20.23
N LEU A 87 3.72 -20.68 -19.94
CA LEU A 87 4.35 -20.16 -18.73
C LEU A 87 4.36 -18.63 -18.72
N PHE A 88 4.66 -18.01 -19.86
CA PHE A 88 4.54 -16.57 -19.99
C PHE A 88 3.08 -16.11 -19.78
N ALA A 89 2.12 -16.74 -20.43
CA ALA A 89 0.71 -16.40 -20.34
C ALA A 89 0.14 -16.59 -18.92
N ILE A 90 0.55 -17.65 -18.21
CA ILE A 90 0.11 -17.92 -16.83
C ILE A 90 0.73 -16.90 -15.88
N GLY A 91 2.02 -16.58 -16.02
CA GLY A 91 2.67 -15.56 -15.20
C GLY A 91 2.07 -14.17 -15.42
N ALA A 92 1.92 -13.77 -16.69
CA ALA A 92 1.32 -12.49 -17.06
C ALA A 92 -0.17 -12.41 -16.69
N GLY A 93 -0.93 -13.46 -16.95
CA GLY A 93 -2.35 -13.54 -16.61
C GLY A 93 -2.59 -13.58 -15.10
N GLY A 94 -1.78 -14.32 -14.36
CA GLY A 94 -1.81 -14.34 -12.89
C GLY A 94 -1.53 -12.95 -12.31
N GLN A 95 -0.53 -12.24 -12.84
CA GLN A 95 -0.24 -10.87 -12.46
C GLN A 95 -1.40 -9.93 -12.76
N ALA A 96 -1.99 -10.02 -13.96
CA ALA A 96 -3.13 -9.22 -14.35
C ALA A 96 -4.35 -9.45 -13.43
N LEU A 97 -4.68 -10.71 -13.15
CA LEU A 97 -5.76 -11.06 -12.22
C LEU A 97 -5.48 -10.57 -10.81
N PHE A 98 -4.23 -10.64 -10.35
CA PHE A 98 -3.82 -10.16 -9.04
C PHE A 98 -3.95 -8.64 -8.91
N MET A 99 -3.60 -7.91 -9.97
CA MET A 99 -3.76 -6.45 -10.04
C MET A 99 -5.23 -6.02 -10.13
N TYR A 100 -6.08 -6.87 -10.72
CA TYR A 100 -7.52 -6.60 -10.85
C TYR A 100 -8.29 -6.83 -9.54
N SER A 101 -7.80 -7.70 -8.66
CA SER A 101 -8.38 -7.94 -7.33
C SER A 101 -7.98 -6.83 -6.36
N LYS A 102 -8.44 -5.61 -6.62
CA LYS A 102 -8.22 -4.46 -5.74
C LYS A 102 -9.02 -4.66 -4.45
N GLU A 103 -8.36 -5.00 -3.38
CA GLU A 103 -8.86 -4.74 -2.03
C GLU A 103 -8.26 -3.42 -1.56
N GLU A 104 -9.11 -2.45 -1.26
CA GLU A 104 -8.70 -1.25 -0.53
C GLU A 104 -8.32 -1.71 0.89
N ILE A 105 -7.05 -1.87 1.15
CA ILE A 105 -6.56 -2.11 2.50
C ILE A 105 -6.41 -0.74 3.15
N THR A 106 -7.19 -0.47 4.16
CA THR A 106 -7.01 0.66 5.06
C THR A 106 -5.80 0.35 5.93
N VAL A 107 -4.66 0.95 5.61
CA VAL A 107 -3.48 0.90 6.48
C VAL A 107 -3.59 2.10 7.41
N PRO A 108 -3.54 1.92 8.75
CA PRO A 108 -3.38 3.06 9.64
C PRO A 108 -2.05 3.73 9.31
N ALA A 109 -2.14 4.91 8.71
CA ALA A 109 -0.98 5.72 8.39
C ALA A 109 -0.85 6.81 9.44
N SER A 110 0.38 7.20 9.75
CA SER A 110 0.63 8.39 10.56
C SER A 110 0.07 9.63 9.86
N ALA A 111 -0.32 10.62 10.63
CA ALA A 111 -0.87 11.87 10.13
C ALA A 111 -0.07 13.08 10.64
N ASP A 112 0.10 14.07 9.75
CA ASP A 112 0.54 15.42 10.12
C ASP A 112 -0.69 16.34 10.05
N MET A 113 -1.06 16.94 11.18
CA MET A 113 -2.30 17.68 11.31
C MET A 113 -2.08 19.08 11.86
N VAL A 114 -2.95 20.00 11.49
CA VAL A 114 -3.07 21.31 12.12
C VAL A 114 -4.47 21.46 12.68
N LEU A 115 -4.56 21.70 13.98
CA LEU A 115 -5.80 21.97 14.69
C LEU A 115 -5.98 23.48 14.84
N LEU A 116 -6.95 24.03 14.13
CA LEU A 116 -7.33 25.45 14.19
C LEU A 116 -8.47 25.60 15.18
N LEU A 117 -8.22 26.31 16.25
CA LEU A 117 -9.16 26.53 17.34
C LEU A 117 -9.63 27.99 17.33
N ASP A 118 -10.90 28.18 17.05
CA ASP A 118 -11.53 29.50 17.14
C ASP A 118 -11.48 30.02 18.58
N ALA A 119 -10.93 31.20 18.71
CA ALA A 119 -10.80 31.95 19.94
C ALA A 119 -11.51 33.31 19.83
N SER A 120 -12.53 33.42 18.97
CA SER A 120 -13.37 34.62 18.86
C SER A 120 -14.19 34.87 20.11
N GLY A 121 -14.67 36.11 20.28
CA GLY A 121 -15.43 36.50 21.44
C GLY A 121 -16.77 35.77 21.61
N SER A 122 -17.36 35.22 20.53
CA SER A 122 -18.54 34.39 20.54
C SER A 122 -18.32 33.08 21.30
N MET A 123 -17.15 32.45 21.12
CA MET A 123 -16.80 31.21 21.82
C MET A 123 -16.87 31.35 23.35
N ASP A 124 -16.50 32.51 23.89
CA ASP A 124 -16.61 32.81 25.32
C ASP A 124 -18.06 33.17 25.70
N SER A 125 -18.68 34.02 24.90
CA SER A 125 -20.06 34.51 25.15
C SER A 125 -21.10 33.39 25.19
N TYR A 126 -20.91 32.33 24.42
CA TYR A 126 -21.78 31.14 24.39
C TYR A 126 -21.29 30.00 25.31
N GLY A 127 -20.18 30.18 26.01
CA GLY A 127 -19.63 29.18 26.94
C GLY A 127 -18.95 27.99 26.29
N TYR A 128 -18.50 28.12 25.04
CA TYR A 128 -17.84 27.01 24.28
C TYR A 128 -16.32 26.89 24.56
N THR A 129 -15.75 27.84 25.30
CA THR A 129 -14.32 27.87 25.64
C THR A 129 -13.88 26.62 26.40
N GLN A 130 -14.62 26.22 27.44
CA GLN A 130 -14.28 25.04 28.24
C GLN A 130 -14.44 23.73 27.43
N PRO A 131 -15.58 23.46 26.74
CA PRO A 131 -15.74 22.30 25.88
C PRO A 131 -14.64 22.20 24.79
N ARG A 132 -14.28 23.32 24.15
CA ARG A 132 -13.16 23.40 23.19
C ARG A 132 -11.83 22.94 23.82
N THR A 133 -11.52 23.45 25.00
CA THR A 133 -10.31 23.13 25.73
C THR A 133 -10.26 21.66 26.12
N ASP A 134 -11.35 21.14 26.67
CA ASP A 134 -11.46 19.76 27.12
C ASP A 134 -11.36 18.78 25.92
N ALA A 135 -12.08 19.03 24.84
CA ALA A 135 -12.03 18.24 23.62
C ALA A 135 -10.64 18.25 22.97
N GLY A 136 -10.02 19.43 22.86
CA GLY A 136 -8.68 19.59 22.30
C GLY A 136 -7.62 18.85 23.10
N CYS A 137 -7.65 18.97 24.44
CA CYS A 137 -6.70 18.26 25.32
C CYS A 137 -6.90 16.73 25.26
N GLN A 138 -8.14 16.25 25.23
CA GLN A 138 -8.44 14.83 25.12
C GLN A 138 -8.01 14.29 23.74
N PHE A 139 -8.24 15.05 22.67
CA PHE A 139 -7.79 14.70 21.33
C PHE A 139 -6.26 14.55 21.29
N VAL A 140 -5.50 15.54 21.75
CA VAL A 140 -4.03 15.48 21.85
C VAL A 140 -3.56 14.22 22.59
N ASN A 141 -4.20 13.92 23.73
CA ASN A 141 -3.81 12.74 24.53
C ASN A 141 -4.18 11.41 23.88
N SER A 142 -5.15 11.38 22.98
CA SER A 142 -5.59 10.15 22.27
C SER A 142 -4.69 9.76 21.10
N LEU A 143 -3.86 10.69 20.59
CA LEU A 143 -2.98 10.45 19.46
C LEU A 143 -1.77 9.59 19.83
N SER A 144 -1.37 8.69 18.94
CA SER A 144 -0.13 7.89 19.07
C SER A 144 1.10 8.67 18.66
N ASP A 145 2.27 8.22 19.13
CA ASP A 145 3.55 8.94 19.02
C ASP A 145 4.06 9.14 17.58
N ASP A 146 3.56 8.34 16.64
CA ASP A 146 3.87 8.40 15.20
C ASP A 146 3.16 9.56 14.48
N ASN A 147 2.20 10.22 15.13
CA ASN A 147 1.50 11.39 14.59
C ASN A 147 2.20 12.69 14.97
N ARG A 148 1.94 13.76 14.19
CA ARG A 148 2.37 15.12 14.53
C ARG A 148 1.17 16.07 14.48
N LEU A 149 1.17 17.03 15.40
CA LEU A 149 0.11 18.01 15.50
C LEU A 149 0.69 19.41 15.74
N GLN A 150 0.12 20.40 15.09
CA GLN A 150 0.24 21.82 15.43
C GLN A 150 -1.10 22.31 15.94
N ALA A 151 -1.14 23.09 16.99
CA ALA A 151 -2.31 23.85 17.40
C ALA A 151 -2.12 25.33 17.06
N VAL A 152 -3.20 25.93 16.54
CA VAL A 152 -3.26 27.35 16.19
C VAL A 152 -4.52 27.94 16.80
N SER A 153 -4.40 28.98 17.58
CA SER A 153 -5.53 29.79 18.04
C SER A 153 -5.71 30.99 17.12
N PHE A 154 -6.95 31.26 16.75
CA PHE A 154 -7.27 32.35 15.83
C PHE A 154 -8.57 33.06 16.21
N ALA A 155 -8.69 34.29 15.79
CA ALA A 155 -9.88 35.12 15.81
C ALA A 155 -9.91 35.95 14.51
N GLY A 156 -9.93 37.26 14.56
CA GLY A 156 -9.75 38.11 13.36
C GLY A 156 -8.39 37.98 12.69
N THR A 157 -7.43 37.33 13.32
CA THR A 157 -6.10 36.95 12.82
C THR A 157 -5.63 35.71 13.56
N VAL A 158 -4.50 35.14 13.18
CA VAL A 158 -3.80 34.17 14.04
C VAL A 158 -3.33 34.86 15.31
N LEU A 159 -3.74 34.34 16.45
CA LEU A 159 -3.37 34.87 17.77
C LEU A 159 -2.05 34.29 18.26
N ASP A 160 -1.97 32.97 18.25
CA ASP A 160 -0.78 32.23 18.65
C ASP A 160 -0.75 30.83 18.01
N SER A 161 0.41 30.18 17.98
CA SER A 161 0.53 28.83 17.42
C SER A 161 1.75 28.10 17.97
N THR A 162 1.63 26.77 18.05
CA THR A 162 2.77 25.90 18.30
C THR A 162 3.52 25.59 17.00
N SER A 163 4.70 24.97 17.11
CA SER A 163 5.29 24.26 15.97
C SER A 163 4.57 22.92 15.72
N LEU A 164 4.80 22.29 14.56
CA LEU A 164 4.36 20.94 14.27
C LEU A 164 5.24 19.95 15.08
N VAL A 165 4.70 19.39 16.17
CA VAL A 165 5.43 18.54 17.12
C VAL A 165 4.98 17.09 17.05
N ASN A 166 5.87 16.16 17.39
CA ASN A 166 5.51 14.74 17.55
C ASN A 166 4.59 14.53 18.75
N MET A 167 3.73 13.52 18.70
CA MET A 167 2.79 13.21 19.78
C MET A 167 3.41 12.36 20.88
N ASP A 168 4.72 12.54 21.15
CA ASP A 168 5.36 12.01 22.33
C ASP A 168 4.91 12.76 23.62
N THR A 169 5.39 12.33 24.76
CA THR A 169 5.02 12.92 26.06
C THR A 169 5.32 14.44 26.13
N GLN A 170 6.41 14.89 25.51
CA GLN A 170 6.77 16.31 25.51
C GLN A 170 5.86 17.12 24.60
N GLY A 171 5.58 16.63 23.39
CA GLY A 171 4.68 17.28 22.44
C GLY A 171 3.25 17.36 22.98
N LYS A 172 2.73 16.28 23.57
CA LYS A 172 1.41 16.29 24.23
C LYS A 172 1.33 17.34 25.34
N ASN A 173 2.34 17.42 26.19
CA ASN A 173 2.39 18.44 27.26
C ASN A 173 2.42 19.86 26.68
N THR A 174 3.24 20.10 25.65
CA THR A 174 3.33 21.41 24.99
C THR A 174 1.98 21.84 24.41
N LEU A 175 1.32 20.93 23.67
CA LEU A 175 0.00 21.22 23.05
C LEU A 175 -1.10 21.40 24.09
N THR A 176 -1.12 20.56 25.13
CA THR A 176 -2.12 20.66 26.19
C THR A 176 -1.99 22.00 26.94
N GLN A 177 -0.76 22.43 27.28
CA GLN A 177 -0.53 23.73 27.89
C GLN A 177 -0.94 24.89 26.98
N PHE A 178 -0.64 24.80 25.68
CA PHE A 178 -1.07 25.79 24.70
C PHE A 178 -2.60 25.89 24.65
N ILE A 179 -3.31 24.76 24.49
CA ILE A 179 -4.78 24.74 24.38
C ILE A 179 -5.45 25.28 25.64
N GLN A 180 -4.90 24.97 26.82
CA GLN A 180 -5.41 25.49 28.11
C GLN A 180 -5.18 26.99 28.28
N GLY A 181 -4.20 27.57 27.60
CA GLY A 181 -3.89 28.99 27.65
C GLY A 181 -4.60 29.85 26.59
N ILE A 182 -5.50 29.28 25.78
CA ILE A 182 -6.19 30.05 24.73
C ILE A 182 -7.29 30.94 25.32
N ASP A 183 -7.08 32.24 25.26
CA ASP A 183 -8.06 33.28 25.61
C ASP A 183 -8.93 33.62 24.39
N SER A 184 -10.18 34.01 24.59
CA SER A 184 -11.13 34.37 23.54
C SER A 184 -11.19 35.89 23.34
N VAL A 185 -10.98 36.38 22.11
CA VAL A 185 -10.96 37.82 21.77
C VAL A 185 -11.38 38.08 20.32
N GLY A 186 -12.08 39.16 20.06
CA GLY A 186 -12.27 39.71 18.71
C GLY A 186 -13.30 39.00 17.82
N ALA A 187 -13.13 39.20 16.51
CA ALA A 187 -13.98 38.66 15.44
C ALA A 187 -13.39 37.36 14.87
N THR A 188 -13.97 36.79 13.80
CA THR A 188 -13.52 35.53 13.17
C THR A 188 -13.05 35.78 11.74
N ASP A 189 -11.85 35.31 11.39
CA ASP A 189 -11.31 35.23 10.01
C ASP A 189 -10.65 33.87 9.80
N PHE A 190 -11.08 33.12 8.79
CA PHE A 190 -10.56 31.80 8.45
C PHE A 190 -9.33 31.85 7.54
N ASN A 191 -9.13 32.95 6.81
CA ASN A 191 -8.12 33.03 5.76
C ASN A 191 -6.69 32.96 6.29
N ALA A 192 -6.41 33.71 7.33
CA ALA A 192 -5.07 33.77 7.95
C ALA A 192 -4.66 32.40 8.54
N PRO A 193 -5.47 31.73 9.42
CA PRO A 193 -5.11 30.43 9.98
C PRO A 193 -5.03 29.32 8.92
N LEU A 194 -5.91 29.31 7.92
CA LEU A 194 -5.85 28.34 6.82
C LEU A 194 -4.57 28.49 5.99
N ARG A 195 -4.14 29.74 5.68
CA ARG A 195 -2.86 29.97 4.99
C ARG A 195 -1.67 29.45 5.82
N GLN A 196 -1.65 29.72 7.09
CA GLN A 196 -0.60 29.25 7.99
C GLN A 196 -0.58 27.72 8.06
N ALA A 197 -1.74 27.08 8.19
CA ALA A 197 -1.85 25.63 8.23
C ALA A 197 -1.31 24.99 6.94
N MET A 198 -1.69 25.50 5.77
CA MET A 198 -1.18 25.04 4.49
C MET A 198 0.34 25.22 4.40
N GLN A 199 0.85 26.38 4.79
CA GLN A 199 2.29 26.63 4.79
C GLN A 199 3.03 25.64 5.69
N THR A 200 2.55 25.39 6.90
CA THR A 200 3.15 24.42 7.83
C THR A 200 3.19 23.03 7.23
N LEU A 201 2.06 22.54 6.69
CA LEU A 201 1.95 21.18 6.14
C LEU A 201 2.74 21.01 4.82
N THR A 202 2.93 22.09 4.05
CA THR A 202 3.74 22.06 2.84
C THR A 202 5.23 22.10 3.15
N GLN A 203 5.65 22.94 4.10
CA GLN A 203 7.05 23.18 4.41
C GLN A 203 7.63 22.12 5.35
N TYR A 204 6.86 21.68 6.35
CA TYR A 204 7.33 20.80 7.42
C TYR A 204 6.62 19.44 7.46
N GLY A 205 5.54 19.25 6.70
CA GLY A 205 4.80 18.00 6.64
C GLY A 205 5.60 16.90 5.96
N ARG A 206 5.52 15.69 6.50
CA ARG A 206 6.13 14.47 5.91
C ARG A 206 5.47 14.15 4.56
N ALA A 207 6.22 13.54 3.66
CA ALA A 207 5.71 13.20 2.33
C ALA A 207 4.87 11.90 2.31
N ASP A 208 5.10 11.03 3.27
CA ASP A 208 4.62 9.65 3.35
C ASP A 208 3.47 9.45 4.34
N CYS A 209 2.83 10.51 4.80
CA CYS A 209 1.70 10.45 5.74
C CYS A 209 0.49 11.27 5.28
N GLY A 210 -0.66 11.01 5.90
CA GLY A 210 -1.87 11.81 5.71
C GLY A 210 -1.67 13.25 6.21
N LYS A 211 -2.27 14.23 5.52
CA LYS A 211 -2.21 15.64 5.92
C LYS A 211 -3.60 16.21 6.06
N ALA A 212 -3.87 16.86 7.18
CA ALA A 212 -5.17 17.47 7.43
C ALA A 212 -5.11 18.76 8.21
N VAL A 213 -6.15 19.56 8.01
CA VAL A 213 -6.50 20.70 8.83
C VAL A 213 -7.86 20.40 9.47
N ILE A 214 -7.96 20.55 10.78
CA ILE A 214 -9.22 20.43 11.54
C ILE A 214 -9.54 21.84 12.05
N LEU A 215 -10.65 22.42 11.59
CA LEU A 215 -11.09 23.76 11.96
C LEU A 215 -12.32 23.65 12.87
N LEU A 216 -12.24 24.14 14.09
CA LEU A 216 -13.35 24.32 15.01
C LEU A 216 -13.76 25.79 15.06
N THR A 217 -15.04 26.10 14.88
CA THR A 217 -15.60 27.47 14.94
C THR A 217 -17.07 27.44 15.37
N ASP A 218 -17.52 28.55 15.97
CA ASP A 218 -18.95 28.81 16.24
C ASP A 218 -19.50 29.98 15.39
N GLY A 219 -18.66 30.54 14.50
CA GLY A 219 -18.98 31.73 13.73
C GLY A 219 -19.01 31.52 12.23
N ASP A 220 -19.63 32.47 11.59
CA ASP A 220 -19.50 32.67 10.13
C ASP A 220 -18.28 33.57 9.85
N GLY A 221 -17.63 33.35 8.75
CA GLY A 221 -16.50 34.14 8.32
C GLY A 221 -16.26 33.98 6.83
N ASP A 222 -15.76 35.02 6.21
CA ASP A 222 -15.43 35.03 4.78
C ASP A 222 -14.32 34.03 4.46
N LEU A 223 -14.49 33.31 3.35
CA LEU A 223 -13.48 32.42 2.81
C LEU A 223 -13.06 32.90 1.42
N ASN A 224 -11.82 33.39 1.32
CA ASN A 224 -11.30 33.94 0.07
C ASN A 224 -11.02 32.86 -0.97
N SER A 225 -11.32 33.14 -2.23
CA SER A 225 -11.12 32.21 -3.34
C SER A 225 -9.66 31.80 -3.54
N ASP A 226 -8.69 32.63 -3.16
CA ASP A 226 -7.27 32.33 -3.23
C ASP A 226 -6.87 31.28 -2.17
N VAL A 227 -7.50 31.29 -0.98
CA VAL A 227 -7.31 30.22 0.02
C VAL A 227 -7.91 28.91 -0.47
N ILE A 228 -9.12 28.94 -1.00
CA ILE A 228 -9.74 27.75 -1.62
C ILE A 228 -8.82 27.17 -2.71
N ASN A 229 -8.31 28.01 -3.60
CA ASN A 229 -7.44 27.59 -4.68
C ASN A 229 -6.09 27.04 -4.19
N MET A 230 -5.58 27.50 -3.07
CA MET A 230 -4.35 26.99 -2.44
C MET A 230 -4.50 25.54 -1.99
N TYR A 231 -5.67 25.15 -1.51
CA TYR A 231 -5.98 23.78 -1.09
C TYR A 231 -6.39 22.88 -2.26
N ARG A 232 -6.95 23.46 -3.33
CA ARG A 232 -7.41 22.69 -4.48
C ARG A 232 -6.22 21.99 -5.18
N GLY A 233 -6.30 20.68 -5.28
CA GLY A 233 -5.23 19.86 -5.86
C GLY A 233 -4.04 19.59 -4.92
N SER A 234 -4.09 20.07 -3.68
CA SER A 234 -3.17 19.63 -2.62
C SER A 234 -3.63 18.29 -2.04
N ASN A 235 -2.71 17.58 -1.38
CA ASN A 235 -3.05 16.36 -0.62
C ASN A 235 -3.43 16.68 0.83
N VAL A 236 -3.89 17.90 1.12
CA VAL A 236 -4.29 18.33 2.46
C VAL A 236 -5.82 18.33 2.53
N LYS A 237 -6.39 17.49 3.38
CA LYS A 237 -7.83 17.46 3.65
C LYS A 237 -8.19 18.53 4.67
N VAL A 238 -9.36 19.15 4.51
CA VAL A 238 -9.91 20.08 5.50
C VAL A 238 -11.15 19.48 6.12
N PHE A 239 -11.20 19.48 7.44
CA PHE A 239 -12.37 19.07 8.23
C PHE A 239 -12.85 20.27 9.03
N THR A 240 -14.15 20.54 8.94
CA THR A 240 -14.76 21.64 9.68
C THR A 240 -15.70 21.10 10.73
N VAL A 241 -15.59 21.63 11.94
CA VAL A 241 -16.46 21.35 13.07
C VAL A 241 -17.10 22.66 13.47
N ARG A 242 -18.37 22.82 13.09
CA ARG A 242 -19.12 24.06 13.31
C ARG A 242 -20.13 23.90 14.44
N ILE A 243 -20.15 24.86 15.35
CA ILE A 243 -21.12 24.93 16.43
C ILE A 243 -22.22 25.90 15.98
N SER A 244 -23.41 25.40 15.70
CA SER A 244 -24.55 26.26 15.31
C SER A 244 -25.89 25.59 15.62
N SER A 245 -26.84 26.39 16.13
CA SER A 245 -28.25 25.98 16.32
C SER A 245 -29.06 26.11 15.04
N ASP A 246 -28.55 26.77 14.01
CA ASP A 246 -29.27 27.04 12.79
C ASP A 246 -29.43 25.79 11.92
N THR A 247 -30.68 25.45 11.60
CA THR A 247 -30.98 24.32 10.70
C THR A 247 -30.68 24.62 9.22
N ALA A 248 -30.59 25.90 8.86
CA ALA A 248 -30.26 26.36 7.53
C ALA A 248 -28.86 26.98 7.53
N LEU A 249 -27.97 26.49 6.65
CA LEU A 249 -26.64 27.04 6.48
C LEU A 249 -26.71 28.47 5.94
N SER A 250 -26.02 29.40 6.59
CA SER A 250 -25.71 30.72 6.02
C SER A 250 -24.89 30.54 4.73
N PRO A 251 -24.83 31.54 3.84
CA PRO A 251 -23.95 31.45 2.64
C PRO A 251 -22.51 31.14 3.00
N ASP A 252 -21.97 31.74 4.06
CA ASP A 252 -20.57 31.58 4.48
C ASP A 252 -20.34 30.19 5.10
N ALA A 253 -21.25 29.73 5.96
CA ALA A 253 -21.21 28.39 6.51
C ALA A 253 -21.28 27.31 5.40
N ARG A 254 -22.06 27.56 4.35
CA ARG A 254 -22.13 26.68 3.19
C ARG A 254 -20.83 26.68 2.40
N ALA A 255 -20.24 27.85 2.16
CA ALA A 255 -18.95 27.97 1.46
C ALA A 255 -17.83 27.22 2.21
N LEU A 256 -17.83 27.29 3.55
CA LEU A 256 -16.90 26.56 4.40
C LEU A 256 -17.12 25.04 4.35
N ALA A 257 -18.37 24.59 4.39
CA ALA A 257 -18.73 23.18 4.27
C ALA A 257 -18.37 22.62 2.88
N ASP A 258 -18.69 23.32 1.81
CA ASP A 258 -18.34 22.94 0.44
C ASP A 258 -16.82 22.88 0.26
N PHE A 259 -16.08 23.83 0.84
CA PHE A 259 -14.61 23.82 0.83
C PHE A 259 -14.03 22.58 1.52
N ALA A 260 -14.57 22.18 2.67
CA ALA A 260 -14.14 20.96 3.35
C ALA A 260 -14.34 19.73 2.46
N VAL A 261 -15.51 19.60 1.84
CA VAL A 261 -15.84 18.49 0.92
C VAL A 261 -14.96 18.50 -0.33
N ASP A 262 -14.72 19.67 -0.91
CA ASP A 262 -13.86 19.83 -2.12
C ASP A 262 -12.41 19.39 -1.88
N THR A 263 -11.90 19.46 -0.65
CA THR A 263 -10.57 18.97 -0.27
C THR A 263 -10.52 17.48 0.05
N GLY A 264 -11.66 16.79 0.00
CA GLY A 264 -11.78 15.37 0.38
C GLY A 264 -11.94 15.13 1.89
N GLY A 265 -12.25 16.18 2.66
CA GLY A 265 -12.67 16.12 4.05
C GLY A 265 -14.21 16.10 4.20
N PHE A 266 -14.68 16.55 5.32
CA PHE A 266 -16.12 16.69 5.60
C PHE A 266 -16.40 17.85 6.57
N ASP A 267 -17.66 18.23 6.65
CA ASP A 267 -18.18 19.21 7.58
C ASP A 267 -19.10 18.55 8.62
N VAL A 268 -18.91 18.88 9.89
CA VAL A 268 -19.75 18.43 10.99
C VAL A 268 -20.39 19.63 11.68
N GLN A 269 -21.71 19.64 11.78
CA GLN A 269 -22.40 20.62 12.60
C GLN A 269 -22.72 20.04 13.98
N LEU A 270 -22.23 20.67 15.01
CA LEU A 270 -22.59 20.41 16.41
C LEU A 270 -23.76 21.34 16.80
N ILE A 271 -24.87 20.73 17.17
CA ILE A 271 -26.08 21.46 17.56
C ILE A 271 -26.06 21.63 19.07
N PRO A 272 -26.01 22.86 19.60
CA PRO A 272 -26.08 23.09 21.03
C PRO A 272 -27.38 22.53 21.63
N ALA A 273 -27.33 22.06 22.86
CA ALA A 273 -28.47 21.64 23.61
C ALA A 273 -29.45 22.81 23.87
N ALA A 274 -30.67 22.54 24.40
CA ALA A 274 -31.67 23.55 24.63
C ALA A 274 -31.24 24.67 25.64
N ASP A 275 -30.23 24.38 26.45
CA ASP A 275 -29.61 25.34 27.38
C ASP A 275 -28.42 26.10 26.73
N GLY A 276 -28.17 25.88 25.47
CA GLY A 276 -27.06 26.47 24.72
C GLY A 276 -25.69 25.78 24.91
N SER A 277 -25.60 24.73 25.71
CA SER A 277 -24.36 24.02 25.97
C SER A 277 -23.99 23.06 24.80
N VAL A 278 -22.69 22.83 24.62
CA VAL A 278 -22.15 21.82 23.70
C VAL A 278 -21.31 20.83 24.50
N ASP A 279 -21.46 19.55 24.23
CA ASP A 279 -20.68 18.51 24.89
C ASP A 279 -19.27 18.43 24.30
N ALA A 280 -18.26 18.46 25.16
CA ALA A 280 -16.87 18.23 24.77
C ALA A 280 -16.66 16.85 24.11
N ALA A 281 -17.47 15.85 24.47
CA ALA A 281 -17.40 14.52 23.87
C ALA A 281 -17.82 14.53 22.38
N ASP A 282 -18.79 15.36 21.99
CA ASP A 282 -19.21 15.49 20.58
C ASP A 282 -18.13 16.19 19.76
N MET A 283 -17.46 17.21 20.31
CA MET A 283 -16.32 17.85 19.67
C MET A 283 -15.13 16.89 19.54
N LEU A 284 -14.82 16.15 20.60
CA LEU A 284 -13.77 15.14 20.58
C LEU A 284 -14.01 14.07 19.51
N LYS A 285 -15.25 13.60 19.42
CA LYS A 285 -15.65 12.63 18.40
C LYS A 285 -15.42 13.18 16.98
N ALA A 286 -15.84 14.42 16.73
CA ALA A 286 -15.60 15.06 15.43
C ALA A 286 -14.09 15.17 15.08
N PHE A 287 -13.23 15.48 16.07
CA PHE A 287 -11.79 15.50 15.86
C PHE A 287 -11.23 14.09 15.59
N GLN A 288 -11.72 13.07 16.30
CA GLN A 288 -11.31 11.68 16.09
C GLN A 288 -11.76 11.15 14.72
N ASP A 289 -12.98 11.46 14.29
CA ASP A 289 -13.50 11.10 12.96
C ASP A 289 -12.66 11.76 11.86
N ALA A 290 -12.26 13.03 12.03
CA ALA A 290 -11.36 13.74 11.12
C ALA A 290 -9.95 13.10 11.09
N PHE A 291 -9.42 12.72 12.25
CA PHE A 291 -8.14 11.99 12.33
C PHE A 291 -8.24 10.64 11.64
N GLN A 292 -9.26 9.86 11.91
CA GLN A 292 -9.47 8.57 11.27
C GLN A 292 -9.56 8.72 9.75
N ALA A 293 -10.32 9.67 9.24
CA ALA A 293 -10.43 9.94 7.80
C ALA A 293 -9.11 10.44 7.17
N THR A 294 -8.21 11.01 7.98
CA THR A 294 -6.87 11.45 7.55
C THR A 294 -5.89 10.29 7.54
N SER A 295 -5.86 9.51 8.61
CA SER A 295 -4.96 8.38 8.82
C SER A 295 -5.34 7.15 8.02
N GLU A 296 -6.57 7.05 7.53
CA GLU A 296 -6.98 6.06 6.56
C GLU A 296 -6.41 6.44 5.18
N THR A 297 -5.14 6.21 5.00
CA THR A 297 -4.57 6.22 3.66
C THR A 297 -5.09 4.98 2.95
N ARG A 298 -6.00 5.17 2.02
CA ARG A 298 -6.36 4.13 1.05
C ARG A 298 -5.15 3.90 0.17
N VAL A 299 -4.26 3.05 0.63
CA VAL A 299 -3.14 2.62 -0.20
C VAL A 299 -3.74 1.70 -1.25
N ASN A 300 -3.91 2.20 -2.46
CA ASN A 300 -4.02 1.36 -3.64
C ASN A 300 -2.68 0.63 -3.78
N MET A 301 -2.47 -0.39 -2.96
CA MET A 301 -1.35 -1.30 -3.16
C MET A 301 -1.58 -1.95 -4.51
N SER A 302 -0.71 -1.66 -5.47
CA SER A 302 -0.58 -2.46 -6.67
C SER A 302 -0.17 -3.86 -6.20
N LYS A 303 -1.18 -4.75 -6.12
CA LYS A 303 -1.00 -6.12 -5.66
C LYS A 303 -0.29 -6.88 -6.76
N ASP A 304 1.01 -7.00 -6.68
CA ASP A 304 1.79 -7.83 -7.57
C ASP A 304 1.79 -9.27 -7.08
N LEU A 305 1.66 -10.24 -7.98
CA LEU A 305 1.73 -11.67 -7.66
C LEU A 305 2.99 -12.01 -6.86
N LEU A 306 4.05 -11.25 -7.09
CA LEU A 306 5.40 -11.44 -6.59
C LEU A 306 5.78 -10.49 -5.46
N VAL A 307 5.05 -9.39 -5.27
CA VAL A 307 5.32 -8.40 -4.24
C VAL A 307 4.30 -8.57 -3.11
N TYR A 308 4.78 -8.43 -1.91
CA TYR A 308 4.06 -8.67 -0.68
C TYR A 308 2.91 -7.66 -0.46
N ALA A 309 1.79 -8.16 0.05
CA ALA A 309 0.80 -7.39 0.79
C ALA A 309 0.77 -7.91 2.24
N GLU A 310 0.79 -7.01 3.21
CA GLU A 310 0.91 -7.30 4.64
C GLU A 310 -0.20 -8.22 5.19
N GLN A 311 -1.29 -8.35 4.44
CA GLN A 311 -2.35 -9.33 4.67
C GLN A 311 -2.71 -10.01 3.36
N THR A 312 -2.34 -11.28 3.22
CA THR A 312 -2.76 -12.10 2.09
C THR A 312 -4.17 -12.60 2.34
N THR A 313 -5.14 -12.20 1.51
CA THR A 313 -6.48 -12.77 1.57
C THR A 313 -6.45 -14.24 1.12
N PHE A 314 -7.43 -15.03 1.58
CA PHE A 314 -7.58 -16.45 1.18
C PHE A 314 -7.58 -16.61 -0.35
N TRP A 315 -8.25 -15.72 -1.08
CA TRP A 315 -8.31 -15.74 -2.54
C TRP A 315 -6.97 -15.48 -3.22
N GLN A 316 -6.16 -14.61 -2.66
CA GLN A 316 -4.81 -14.34 -3.17
C GLN A 316 -3.89 -15.54 -2.95
N PHE A 317 -3.98 -16.16 -1.79
CA PHE A 317 -3.25 -17.41 -1.53
C PHE A 317 -3.67 -18.51 -2.51
N LEU A 318 -4.98 -18.70 -2.72
CA LEU A 318 -5.49 -19.69 -3.66
C LEU A 318 -5.01 -19.45 -5.09
N LEU A 319 -5.00 -18.20 -5.55
CA LEU A 319 -4.49 -17.83 -6.88
C LEU A 319 -2.99 -18.14 -7.01
N ARG A 320 -2.18 -17.83 -6.01
CA ARG A 320 -0.76 -18.21 -5.97
C ARG A 320 -0.59 -19.71 -6.08
N VAL A 321 -1.34 -20.49 -5.32
CA VAL A 321 -1.31 -21.95 -5.35
C VAL A 321 -1.62 -22.46 -6.76
N VAL A 322 -2.68 -21.98 -7.40
CA VAL A 322 -3.06 -22.38 -8.76
C VAL A 322 -1.96 -22.05 -9.77
N VAL A 323 -1.43 -20.82 -9.75
CA VAL A 323 -0.38 -20.39 -10.68
C VAL A 323 0.89 -21.24 -10.52
N PHE A 324 1.33 -21.47 -9.29
CA PHE A 324 2.55 -22.25 -9.04
C PHE A 324 2.40 -23.72 -9.39
N ILE A 325 1.24 -24.33 -9.13
CA ILE A 325 0.94 -25.71 -9.55
C ILE A 325 0.97 -25.82 -11.07
N LEU A 326 0.30 -24.91 -11.79
CA LEU A 326 0.28 -24.93 -13.26
C LEU A 326 1.69 -24.74 -13.82
N CYS A 327 2.49 -23.81 -13.28
CA CYS A 327 3.86 -23.62 -13.69
C CYS A 327 4.73 -24.87 -13.44
N ALA A 328 4.59 -25.53 -12.28
CA ALA A 328 5.34 -26.73 -11.95
C ALA A 328 5.04 -27.89 -12.93
N VAL A 329 3.79 -28.11 -13.24
CA VAL A 329 3.36 -29.14 -14.21
C VAL A 329 3.91 -28.84 -15.61
N LEU A 330 3.81 -27.59 -16.07
CA LEU A 330 4.31 -27.17 -17.39
C LEU A 330 5.83 -27.27 -17.49
N ILE A 331 6.59 -26.94 -16.43
CA ILE A 331 8.03 -27.12 -16.38
C ILE A 331 8.41 -28.60 -16.57
N GLY A 332 7.72 -29.50 -15.86
CA GLY A 332 7.96 -30.93 -15.98
C GLY A 332 7.67 -31.46 -17.38
N VAL A 333 6.55 -31.08 -17.96
CA VAL A 333 6.17 -31.47 -19.34
C VAL A 333 7.13 -30.89 -20.38
N GLY A 334 7.49 -29.61 -20.23
CA GLY A 334 8.37 -28.91 -21.18
C GLY A 334 9.78 -29.46 -21.22
N TYR A 335 10.31 -29.95 -20.10
CA TYR A 335 11.68 -30.53 -20.07
C TYR A 335 11.76 -31.89 -20.76
N PHE A 336 10.73 -32.71 -20.68
CA PHE A 336 10.76 -34.09 -21.16
C PHE A 336 9.84 -34.37 -22.35
N GLY A 337 8.95 -33.43 -22.68
CA GLY A 337 8.01 -33.59 -23.82
C GLY A 337 6.94 -34.68 -23.61
N GLN A 338 6.78 -35.19 -22.40
CA GLN A 338 5.81 -36.26 -22.08
C GLN A 338 5.04 -35.88 -20.80
N PHE A 339 3.78 -36.24 -20.76
CA PHE A 339 2.91 -36.09 -19.59
C PHE A 339 2.48 -37.46 -19.07
N SER A 340 2.64 -37.66 -17.76
CA SER A 340 1.99 -38.75 -17.05
C SER A 340 1.25 -38.19 -15.84
N LEU A 341 0.15 -38.85 -15.45
CA LEU A 341 -0.63 -38.40 -14.31
C LEU A 341 0.21 -38.35 -13.01
N GLN A 342 1.09 -39.33 -12.83
CA GLN A 342 1.96 -39.41 -11.67
C GLN A 342 2.96 -38.23 -11.64
N LEU A 343 3.56 -37.88 -12.79
CA LEU A 343 4.44 -36.73 -12.94
C LEU A 343 3.69 -35.42 -12.67
N GLY A 344 2.44 -35.32 -13.17
CA GLY A 344 1.57 -34.17 -12.92
C GLY A 344 1.26 -33.97 -11.42
N ILE A 345 0.92 -35.03 -10.70
CA ILE A 345 0.65 -34.98 -9.26
C ILE A 345 1.92 -34.59 -8.47
N ALA A 346 3.04 -35.22 -8.78
CA ALA A 346 4.30 -34.95 -8.07
C ALA A 346 4.79 -33.50 -8.29
N ASN A 347 4.73 -33.00 -9.53
CA ASN A 347 5.06 -31.62 -9.84
C ASN A 347 4.03 -30.63 -9.23
N GLY A 348 2.75 -30.99 -9.21
CA GLY A 348 1.71 -30.20 -8.53
C GLY A 348 2.00 -30.02 -7.03
N ALA A 349 2.48 -31.07 -6.36
CA ALA A 349 2.88 -31.00 -4.96
C ALA A 349 4.09 -30.04 -4.77
N CYS A 350 5.04 -30.03 -5.70
CA CYS A 350 6.15 -29.07 -5.69
C CYS A 350 5.66 -27.63 -5.87
N GLY A 351 4.68 -27.42 -6.75
CA GLY A 351 4.05 -26.12 -6.95
C GLY A 351 3.34 -25.61 -5.68
N LEU A 352 2.59 -26.49 -5.03
CA LEU A 352 1.93 -26.17 -3.76
C LEU A 352 2.95 -25.79 -2.68
N ALA A 353 4.02 -26.57 -2.51
CA ALA A 353 5.08 -26.28 -1.54
C ALA A 353 5.72 -24.90 -1.82
N SER A 354 5.97 -24.56 -3.09
CA SER A 354 6.53 -23.27 -3.48
C SER A 354 5.58 -22.10 -3.23
N ALA A 355 4.28 -22.27 -3.46
CA ALA A 355 3.27 -21.26 -3.14
C ALA A 355 3.17 -20.98 -1.64
N VAL A 356 3.28 -22.03 -0.81
CA VAL A 356 3.33 -21.91 0.66
C VAL A 356 4.60 -21.18 1.08
N LEU A 357 5.76 -21.50 0.48
CA LEU A 357 7.03 -20.82 0.77
C LEU A 357 6.96 -19.33 0.46
N VAL A 358 6.43 -18.93 -0.70
CA VAL A 358 6.22 -17.50 -1.04
C VAL A 358 5.36 -16.81 0.01
N THR A 359 4.36 -17.49 0.52
CA THR A 359 3.43 -16.91 1.51
C THR A 359 4.07 -16.81 2.91
N LEU A 360 4.92 -17.78 3.29
CA LEU A 360 5.61 -17.79 4.58
C LEU A 360 6.78 -16.78 4.66
N PHE A 361 7.46 -16.55 3.56
CA PHE A 361 8.59 -15.62 3.49
C PHE A 361 8.14 -14.16 3.23
N ASN A 362 7.04 -13.78 3.80
CA ASN A 362 6.50 -12.42 3.88
C ASN A 362 7.30 -11.36 3.08
N GLY A 363 7.06 -11.30 1.76
CA GLY A 363 7.31 -10.12 0.95
C GLY A 363 8.74 -9.62 0.75
N SER A 364 9.76 -10.36 1.15
CA SER A 364 11.09 -10.03 0.66
C SER A 364 11.29 -10.60 -0.74
N SER A 365 11.87 -9.82 -1.65
CA SER A 365 12.34 -10.28 -2.97
C SER A 365 13.20 -11.56 -2.88
N TYR A 366 13.85 -11.78 -1.74
CA TYR A 366 14.57 -12.99 -1.40
C TYR A 366 13.65 -14.22 -1.22
N GLY A 367 12.52 -14.07 -0.57
CA GLY A 367 11.57 -15.17 -0.37
C GLY A 367 11.00 -15.69 -1.68
N LEU A 368 10.72 -14.80 -2.63
CA LEU A 368 10.32 -15.17 -3.97
C LEU A 368 11.43 -15.93 -4.70
N CYS A 369 12.65 -15.40 -4.72
CA CYS A 369 13.79 -16.08 -5.36
C CYS A 369 13.99 -17.49 -4.78
N VAL A 370 13.91 -17.64 -3.46
CA VAL A 370 14.01 -18.93 -2.78
C VAL A 370 12.89 -19.87 -3.20
N ALA A 371 11.64 -19.39 -3.25
CA ALA A 371 10.49 -20.22 -3.62
C ALA A 371 10.56 -20.68 -5.09
N VAL A 372 11.00 -19.82 -6.01
CA VAL A 372 11.16 -20.18 -7.42
C VAL A 372 12.33 -21.14 -7.60
N ILE A 373 13.43 -20.94 -6.89
CA ILE A 373 14.56 -21.88 -6.89
C ILE A 373 14.12 -23.24 -6.35
N CYS A 374 13.39 -23.28 -5.24
CA CYS A 374 12.83 -24.52 -4.68
C CYS A 374 11.87 -25.19 -5.65
N LEU A 375 11.01 -24.44 -6.32
CA LEU A 375 10.11 -24.95 -7.35
C LEU A 375 10.88 -25.67 -8.45
N LEU A 376 11.91 -25.03 -8.98
CA LEU A 376 12.75 -25.58 -10.05
C LEU A 376 13.54 -26.80 -9.60
N MET A 377 14.14 -26.73 -8.41
CA MET A 377 14.91 -27.87 -7.86
C MET A 377 13.99 -29.07 -7.66
N MET A 378 12.84 -28.88 -7.01
CA MET A 378 11.92 -29.98 -6.72
C MET A 378 11.32 -30.57 -7.99
N THR A 379 10.88 -29.73 -8.94
CA THR A 379 10.32 -30.23 -10.22
C THR A 379 11.38 -30.94 -11.07
N ALA A 380 12.62 -30.44 -11.12
CA ALA A 380 13.72 -31.09 -11.82
C ALA A 380 14.10 -32.43 -11.18
N ILE A 381 14.21 -32.51 -9.86
CA ILE A 381 14.55 -33.74 -9.12
C ILE A 381 13.46 -34.79 -9.31
N VAL A 382 12.22 -34.42 -9.08
CA VAL A 382 11.07 -35.34 -9.17
C VAL A 382 10.89 -35.84 -10.62
N SER A 383 11.01 -34.94 -11.59
CA SER A 383 10.88 -35.32 -13.01
C SER A 383 12.01 -36.27 -13.48
N LEU A 384 13.23 -36.08 -12.97
CA LEU A 384 14.36 -36.97 -13.27
C LEU A 384 14.29 -38.31 -12.52
N ASP A 385 13.76 -38.32 -11.31
CA ASP A 385 13.64 -39.55 -10.52
C ASP A 385 12.56 -40.47 -11.12
N MET A 386 11.45 -39.89 -11.54
CA MET A 386 10.35 -40.64 -12.16
C MET A 386 10.65 -41.15 -13.58
N LYS A 387 11.66 -40.58 -14.27
CA LYS A 387 12.04 -40.93 -15.64
C LYS A 387 13.44 -41.53 -15.76
N GLY A 388 13.94 -42.10 -14.68
CA GLY A 388 15.30 -42.65 -14.61
C GLY A 388 15.63 -43.73 -15.62
N GLU A 389 14.66 -44.31 -16.29
CA GLU A 389 14.82 -45.32 -17.33
C GLU A 389 14.98 -44.72 -18.75
N ASP A 390 14.68 -43.43 -18.95
CA ASP A 390 14.74 -42.75 -20.26
C ASP A 390 16.11 -42.08 -20.52
N VAL A 391 17.09 -42.24 -19.64
CA VAL A 391 18.47 -41.73 -19.81
C VAL A 391 19.40 -42.93 -20.10
N TYR A 392 19.84 -43.03 -21.32
CA TYR A 392 20.75 -44.11 -21.76
C TYR A 392 22.22 -43.70 -21.73
N ASP A 393 23.11 -44.64 -21.31
CA ASP A 393 24.52 -44.55 -21.59
C ASP A 393 24.77 -44.78 -23.10
N VAL A 394 25.54 -43.89 -23.75
CA VAL A 394 25.88 -43.98 -25.19
C VAL A 394 27.28 -44.54 -25.34
#